data_f46ef2ce4b22f1228ccf54a9dc4f7285
#
_entry.id   f46ef2ce4b22f1228ccf54a9dc4f7285
#
_cell.length_a   1.000
_cell.length_b   1.000
_cell.length_c   1.000
_cell.angle_alpha   90.00
_cell.angle_beta   90.00
_cell.angle_gamma   90.00
#
_symmetry.space_group_name_H-M   'P 1'
#
loop_
_entity.id
_entity.type
_entity.pdbx_description
1 polymer ?
#
loop_
_entity_poly.entity_id
_entity_poly.type
_entity_poly.pdbx_seq_one_letter_code
_entity_poly.pdbx_strand_id
1 'polypeptide(L)'
;MSDERKEIAKQLMESYFQSQVSGNMMQNRAVYNQKPGEIMVLYFISMNVKDSDTGLMVSEISGKLNVTSPTITQHINSLEAQELVKRLADPADRRVVRIQLTDQGKAYIQRINEARLNMFVDLVSHLGEGESKQFADMMKKASEYMLKQQAFYIRSFSAE
;
A
#
# COMPACT_ATOMS: atom_id res chain seq x y z
N MET A 1 -16.56 -30.75 7.72
CA MET A 1 -15.19 -30.27 7.54
C MET A 1 -14.32 -31.09 8.46
N SER A 2 -13.24 -31.71 7.99
CA SER A 2 -12.38 -32.56 8.83
C SER A 2 -11.67 -31.70 9.90
N ASP A 3 -11.39 -32.28 11.06
CA ASP A 3 -10.72 -31.58 12.16
C ASP A 3 -9.31 -31.14 11.75
N GLU A 4 -8.63 -31.92 10.91
CA GLU A 4 -7.34 -31.58 10.31
C GLU A 4 -7.39 -30.27 9.49
N ARG A 5 -8.43 -30.07 8.68
CA ARG A 5 -8.59 -28.82 7.90
C ARG A 5 -8.82 -27.60 8.80
N LYS A 6 -9.50 -27.78 9.92
CA LYS A 6 -9.70 -26.69 10.90
C LYS A 6 -8.38 -26.31 11.56
N GLU A 7 -7.55 -27.30 11.90
CA GLU A 7 -6.25 -27.05 12.53
C GLU A 7 -5.29 -26.35 11.58
N ILE A 8 -5.23 -26.78 10.31
CA ILE A 8 -4.44 -26.10 9.27
C ILE A 8 -4.92 -24.66 9.07
N ALA A 9 -6.23 -24.43 9.01
CA ALA A 9 -6.79 -23.08 8.86
C ALA A 9 -6.41 -22.17 10.04
N LYS A 10 -6.41 -22.72 11.27
CA LYS A 10 -6.00 -22.00 12.47
C LYS A 10 -4.51 -21.62 12.42
N GLN A 11 -3.63 -22.53 12.04
CA GLN A 11 -2.20 -22.28 11.87
C GLN A 11 -1.92 -21.21 10.81
N LEU A 12 -2.62 -21.24 9.66
CA LEU A 12 -2.52 -20.22 8.62
C LEU A 12 -2.99 -18.87 9.13
N MET A 13 -4.09 -18.83 9.86
CA MET A 13 -4.61 -17.59 10.45
C MET A 13 -3.62 -17.00 11.47
N GLU A 14 -3.07 -17.80 12.36
CA GLU A 14 -2.08 -17.38 13.34
C GLU A 14 -0.80 -16.83 12.66
N SER A 15 -0.29 -17.54 11.66
CA SER A 15 0.88 -17.09 10.88
C SER A 15 0.62 -15.78 10.14
N TYR A 16 -0.59 -15.62 9.57
CA TYR A 16 -1.01 -14.39 8.92
C TYR A 16 -1.06 -13.21 9.90
N PHE A 17 -1.68 -13.39 11.09
CA PHE A 17 -1.72 -12.33 12.10
C PHE A 17 -0.33 -11.99 12.64
N GLN A 18 0.53 -12.97 12.88
CA GLN A 18 1.91 -12.72 13.29
C GLN A 18 2.67 -11.91 12.23
N SER A 19 2.49 -12.21 10.94
CA SER A 19 3.11 -11.47 9.86
C SER A 19 2.61 -10.02 9.78
N GLN A 20 1.32 -9.77 10.06
CA GLN A 20 0.74 -8.42 10.11
C GLN A 20 1.28 -7.61 11.30
N VAL A 21 1.40 -8.22 12.48
CA VAL A 21 2.00 -7.57 13.65
C VAL A 21 3.48 -7.23 13.38
N SER A 22 4.23 -8.15 12.81
CA SER A 22 5.64 -7.92 12.42
C SER A 22 5.74 -6.89 11.30
N GLY A 23 4.81 -6.90 10.33
CA GLY A 23 4.72 -5.90 9.26
C GLY A 23 4.43 -4.49 9.80
N ASN A 24 3.58 -4.36 10.82
CA ASN A 24 3.37 -3.08 11.51
C ASN A 24 4.62 -2.63 12.31
N MET A 25 5.40 -3.54 12.83
CA MET A 25 6.72 -3.23 13.42
C MET A 25 7.72 -2.76 12.36
N MET A 26 7.69 -3.32 11.15
CA MET A 26 8.51 -2.87 10.00
C MET A 26 8.04 -1.53 9.40
N GLN A 27 6.77 -1.13 9.60
CA GLN A 27 6.27 0.22 9.31
C GLN A 27 6.67 1.25 10.36
N ASN A 28 7.60 0.89 11.27
CA ASN A 28 8.01 1.70 12.38
C ASN A 28 8.57 3.05 11.89
N ARG A 29 8.12 4.15 12.50
CA ARG A 29 8.55 5.53 12.27
C ARG A 29 10.08 5.73 12.22
N ALA A 30 10.85 4.78 12.78
CA ALA A 30 12.30 4.82 12.76
C ALA A 30 12.91 4.57 11.36
N VAL A 31 12.20 3.86 10.47
CA VAL A 31 12.67 3.57 9.09
C VAL A 31 12.07 4.56 8.09
N TYR A 32 10.82 4.98 8.32
CA TYR A 32 10.11 5.92 7.47
C TYR A 32 9.77 7.15 8.31
N ASN A 33 10.27 8.30 7.93
CA ASN A 33 9.96 9.58 8.58
C ASN A 33 8.48 10.02 8.36
N GLN A 34 7.66 9.12 7.80
CA GLN A 34 6.29 9.34 7.37
C GLN A 34 5.31 8.43 8.11
N LYS A 35 4.07 8.89 8.28
CA LYS A 35 2.97 8.05 8.76
C LYS A 35 2.56 7.03 7.70
N PRO A 36 2.05 5.86 8.07
CA PRO A 36 1.62 4.83 7.10
C PRO A 36 0.65 5.35 6.03
N GLY A 37 -0.31 6.19 6.41
CA GLY A 37 -1.25 6.81 5.46
C GLY A 37 -0.58 7.77 4.47
N GLU A 38 0.44 8.50 4.88
CA GLU A 38 1.23 9.39 4.03
C GLU A 38 2.04 8.58 3.00
N ILE A 39 2.66 7.47 3.42
CA ILE A 39 3.37 6.55 2.52
C ILE A 39 2.40 5.97 1.49
N MET A 40 1.19 5.58 1.92
CA MET A 40 0.16 5.04 1.03
C MET A 40 -0.26 6.07 -0.03
N VAL A 41 -0.44 7.34 0.35
CA VAL A 41 -0.75 8.44 -0.59
C VAL A 41 0.40 8.65 -1.58
N LEU A 42 1.65 8.74 -1.11
CA LEU A 42 2.82 8.89 -1.99
C LEU A 42 2.93 7.74 -2.99
N TYR A 43 2.74 6.50 -2.52
CA TYR A 43 2.76 5.32 -3.37
C TYR A 43 1.66 5.37 -4.43
N PHE A 44 0.44 5.71 -4.02
CA PHE A 44 -0.68 5.78 -4.93
C PHE A 44 -0.43 6.82 -6.04
N ILE A 45 0.09 8.00 -5.69
CA ILE A 45 0.45 9.03 -6.68
C ILE A 45 1.56 8.49 -7.60
N SER A 46 2.61 7.87 -7.07
CA SER A 46 3.74 7.36 -7.86
C SER A 46 3.33 6.32 -8.89
N MET A 47 2.33 5.49 -8.59
CA MET A 47 1.86 4.43 -9.48
C MET A 47 0.86 4.92 -10.54
N ASN A 48 0.18 6.03 -10.30
CA ASN A 48 -0.93 6.48 -11.14
C ASN A 48 -0.64 7.79 -11.89
N VAL A 49 0.47 8.47 -11.60
CA VAL A 49 0.90 9.67 -12.33
C VAL A 49 2.14 9.33 -13.14
N LYS A 50 2.02 9.38 -14.48
CA LYS A 50 3.16 9.34 -15.40
C LYS A 50 3.78 10.72 -15.51
N ASP A 51 5.04 10.81 -15.94
CA ASP A 51 5.79 12.08 -16.00
C ASP A 51 5.12 13.17 -16.86
N SER A 52 4.25 12.80 -17.78
CA SER A 52 3.47 13.71 -18.63
C SER A 52 2.12 14.11 -18.04
N ASP A 53 1.70 13.54 -16.91
CA ASP A 53 0.34 13.71 -16.42
C ASP A 53 0.20 14.94 -15.52
N THR A 54 -1.00 15.50 -15.52
CA THR A 54 -1.34 16.69 -14.73
C THR A 54 -1.47 16.42 -13.23
N GLY A 55 -1.29 15.20 -12.77
CA GLY A 55 -1.46 14.78 -11.37
C GLY A 55 -2.88 14.27 -11.06
N LEU A 56 -3.15 13.93 -9.81
CA LEU A 56 -4.40 13.35 -9.33
C LEU A 56 -5.21 14.33 -8.49
N MET A 57 -6.53 14.29 -8.59
CA MET A 57 -7.42 15.02 -7.69
C MET A 57 -7.49 14.34 -6.32
N VAL A 58 -7.76 15.11 -5.26
CA VAL A 58 -7.99 14.58 -3.90
C VAL A 58 -9.12 13.54 -3.89
N SER A 59 -10.19 13.77 -4.67
CA SER A 59 -11.33 12.85 -4.80
C SER A 59 -10.95 11.52 -5.45
N GLU A 60 -10.06 11.53 -6.44
CA GLU A 60 -9.54 10.31 -7.06
C GLU A 60 -8.72 9.48 -6.07
N ILE A 61 -7.83 10.15 -5.31
CA ILE A 61 -7.02 9.50 -4.28
C ILE A 61 -7.91 8.92 -3.18
N SER A 62 -8.86 9.71 -2.66
CA SER A 62 -9.75 9.28 -1.57
C SER A 62 -10.65 8.11 -1.97
N GLY A 63 -11.22 8.15 -3.17
CA GLY A 63 -12.09 7.08 -3.68
C GLY A 63 -11.34 5.77 -3.89
N LYS A 64 -10.12 5.82 -4.43
CA LYS A 64 -9.31 4.62 -4.70
C LYS A 64 -8.71 4.02 -3.43
N LEU A 65 -8.32 4.84 -2.48
CA LEU A 65 -7.76 4.37 -1.20
C LEU A 65 -8.84 4.01 -0.17
N ASN A 66 -10.12 4.26 -0.48
CA ASN A 66 -11.25 4.08 0.43
C ASN A 66 -11.06 4.82 1.77
N VAL A 67 -10.55 6.06 1.68
CA VAL A 67 -10.29 6.96 2.81
C VAL A 67 -11.04 8.26 2.58
N THR A 68 -11.52 8.90 3.65
CA THR A 68 -12.27 10.15 3.52
C THR A 68 -11.43 11.29 2.93
N SER A 69 -12.04 12.17 2.14
CA SER A 69 -11.34 13.31 1.53
C SER A 69 -10.68 14.25 2.56
N PRO A 70 -11.27 14.54 3.75
CA PRO A 70 -10.59 15.29 4.80
C PRO A 70 -9.30 14.63 5.28
N THR A 71 -9.29 13.30 5.46
CA THR A 71 -8.10 12.56 5.88
C THR A 71 -7.00 12.60 4.81
N ILE A 72 -7.37 12.42 3.53
CA ILE A 72 -6.42 12.56 2.42
C ILE A 72 -5.87 13.99 2.36
N THR A 73 -6.72 15.01 2.56
CA THR A 73 -6.28 16.41 2.60
C THR A 73 -5.26 16.65 3.71
N GLN A 74 -5.45 16.07 4.90
CA GLN A 74 -4.48 16.16 6.00
C GLN A 74 -3.13 15.51 5.61
N HIS A 75 -3.16 14.33 4.99
CA HIS A 75 -1.93 13.68 4.52
C HIS A 75 -1.22 14.52 3.46
N ILE A 76 -1.96 15.08 2.49
CA ILE A 76 -1.41 15.94 1.45
C ILE A 76 -0.79 17.22 2.06
N ASN A 77 -1.47 17.86 3.01
CA ASN A 77 -0.92 19.05 3.69
C ASN A 77 0.42 18.73 4.39
N SER A 78 0.48 17.59 5.08
CA SER A 78 1.71 17.14 5.73
C SER A 78 2.84 16.83 4.75
N LEU A 79 2.52 16.19 3.62
CA LEU A 79 3.47 15.85 2.58
C LEU A 79 3.93 17.08 1.79
N GLU A 80 3.06 18.05 1.58
CA GLU A 80 3.39 19.33 0.94
C GLU A 80 4.31 20.18 1.82
N ALA A 81 4.05 20.22 3.13
CA ALA A 81 4.95 20.89 4.09
C ALA A 81 6.35 20.26 4.15
N GLN A 82 6.48 19.01 3.71
CA GLN A 82 7.76 18.30 3.60
C GLN A 82 8.31 18.30 2.17
N GLU A 83 7.72 19.07 1.28
CA GLU A 83 8.12 19.20 -0.13
C GLU A 83 8.13 17.87 -0.91
N LEU A 84 7.36 16.87 -0.47
CA LEU A 84 7.26 15.57 -1.14
C LEU A 84 6.18 15.56 -2.23
N VAL A 85 5.16 16.40 -2.08
CA VAL A 85 4.12 16.63 -3.09
C VAL A 85 3.95 18.12 -3.35
N LYS A 86 3.35 18.45 -4.48
CA LYS A 86 2.96 19.82 -4.87
C LYS A 86 1.54 19.84 -5.38
N ARG A 87 0.87 21.00 -5.21
CA ARG A 87 -0.42 21.30 -5.81
C ARG A 87 -0.24 22.08 -7.09
N LEU A 88 -0.96 21.67 -8.13
CA LEU A 88 -1.00 22.33 -9.43
C LEU A 88 -2.44 22.65 -9.80
N ALA A 89 -2.67 23.79 -10.44
CA ALA A 89 -3.94 24.05 -11.08
C ALA A 89 -4.10 23.14 -12.31
N ASP A 90 -5.28 22.58 -12.49
CA ASP A 90 -5.59 21.84 -13.71
C ASP A 90 -5.52 22.74 -14.93
N PRO A 91 -4.88 22.33 -16.04
CA PRO A 91 -4.76 23.15 -17.24
C PRO A 91 -6.12 23.49 -17.90
N ALA A 92 -7.10 22.61 -17.75
CA ALA A 92 -8.43 22.76 -18.37
C ALA A 92 -9.41 23.52 -17.46
N ASP A 93 -9.28 23.38 -16.12
CA ASP A 93 -10.12 24.07 -15.14
C ASP A 93 -9.32 24.50 -13.93
N ARG A 94 -9.02 25.79 -13.82
CA ARG A 94 -8.24 26.39 -12.71
C ARG A 94 -8.88 26.24 -11.33
N ARG A 95 -10.15 25.82 -11.25
CA ARG A 95 -10.83 25.52 -9.98
C ARG A 95 -10.44 24.13 -9.44
N VAL A 96 -9.90 23.28 -10.31
CA VAL A 96 -9.47 21.93 -9.97
C VAL A 96 -8.01 21.97 -9.56
N VAL A 97 -7.72 21.37 -8.40
CA VAL A 97 -6.37 21.21 -7.87
C VAL A 97 -5.93 19.76 -8.05
N ARG A 98 -4.75 19.59 -8.62
CA ARG A 98 -4.11 18.30 -8.82
C ARG A 98 -2.86 18.15 -7.97
N ILE A 99 -2.61 16.94 -7.52
CA ILE A 99 -1.48 16.58 -6.67
C ILE A 99 -0.48 15.79 -7.48
N GLN A 100 0.78 16.21 -7.41
CA GLN A 100 1.92 15.50 -8.02
C GLN A 100 3.03 15.28 -7.00
N LEU A 101 3.88 14.28 -7.23
CA LEU A 101 5.17 14.20 -6.54
C LEU A 101 6.11 15.31 -7.02
N THR A 102 6.86 15.86 -6.09
CA THR A 102 8.07 16.64 -6.42
C THR A 102 9.22 15.70 -6.77
N ASP A 103 10.33 16.22 -7.25
CA ASP A 103 11.53 15.39 -7.48
C ASP A 103 12.06 14.79 -6.17
N GLN A 104 11.95 15.52 -5.06
CA GLN A 104 12.23 14.99 -3.71
C GLN A 104 11.28 13.88 -3.33
N GLY A 105 9.97 13.98 -3.63
CA GLY A 105 8.99 12.92 -3.41
C GLY A 105 9.26 11.68 -4.25
N LYS A 106 9.64 11.84 -5.51
CA LYS A 106 10.05 10.72 -6.39
C LYS A 106 11.30 10.01 -5.83
N ALA A 107 12.32 10.76 -5.45
CA ALA A 107 13.53 10.21 -4.85
C ALA A 107 13.26 9.53 -3.50
N TYR A 108 12.31 10.04 -2.71
CA TYR A 108 11.90 9.44 -1.45
C TYR A 108 11.24 8.07 -1.67
N ILE A 109 10.29 7.97 -2.62
CA ILE A 109 9.64 6.70 -2.99
C ILE A 109 10.64 5.71 -3.55
N GLN A 110 11.57 6.16 -4.39
CA GLN A 110 12.62 5.29 -4.92
C GLN A 110 13.47 4.67 -3.80
N ARG A 111 13.91 5.46 -2.81
CA ARG A 111 14.64 4.95 -1.64
C ARG A 111 13.84 3.91 -0.83
N ILE A 112 12.53 4.14 -0.67
CA ILE A 112 11.66 3.17 -0.01
C ILE A 112 11.62 1.86 -0.81
N ASN A 113 11.49 1.92 -2.13
CA ASN A 113 11.45 0.76 -3.00
C ASN A 113 12.76 -0.03 -2.95
N GLU A 114 13.89 0.65 -3.00
CA GLU A 114 15.23 0.05 -2.89
C GLU A 114 15.41 -0.64 -1.52
N ALA A 115 15.04 0.01 -0.43
CA ALA A 115 15.12 -0.58 0.90
C ALA A 115 14.24 -1.84 1.03
N ARG A 116 13.02 -1.80 0.48
CA ARG A 116 12.13 -2.96 0.43
C ARG A 116 12.71 -4.09 -0.42
N LEU A 117 13.22 -3.76 -1.61
CA LEU A 117 13.84 -4.76 -2.48
C LEU A 117 15.00 -5.45 -1.78
N ASN A 118 15.89 -4.69 -1.13
CA ASN A 118 17.02 -5.25 -0.39
C ASN A 118 16.56 -6.21 0.72
N MET A 119 15.52 -5.85 1.47
CA MET A 119 14.94 -6.73 2.48
C MET A 119 14.44 -8.06 1.88
N PHE A 120 13.81 -8.02 0.69
CA PHE A 120 13.38 -9.26 0.02
C PHE A 120 14.56 -10.04 -0.58
N VAL A 121 15.63 -9.36 -1.03
CA VAL A 121 16.88 -10.02 -1.45
C VAL A 121 17.50 -10.78 -0.27
N ASP A 122 17.53 -10.17 0.91
CA ASP A 122 18.00 -10.84 2.13
C ASP A 122 17.12 -12.04 2.50
N LEU A 123 15.79 -11.91 2.36
CA LEU A 123 14.86 -13.03 2.57
C LEU A 123 15.13 -14.18 1.58
N VAL A 124 15.36 -13.87 0.29
CA VAL A 124 15.73 -14.89 -0.71
C VAL A 124 17.03 -15.57 -0.33
N SER A 125 18.01 -14.84 0.18
CA SER A 125 19.28 -15.38 0.65
C SER A 125 19.10 -16.30 1.86
N HIS A 126 18.11 -16.02 2.71
CA HIS A 126 17.79 -16.81 3.91
C HIS A 126 17.02 -18.10 3.56
N LEU A 127 16.02 -18.03 2.69
CA LEU A 127 15.16 -19.15 2.31
C LEU A 127 15.77 -20.01 1.19
N GLY A 128 16.62 -19.43 0.34
CA GLY A 128 17.06 -20.03 -0.91
C GLY A 128 16.08 -19.74 -2.06
N GLU A 129 16.56 -19.82 -3.32
CA GLU A 129 15.78 -19.45 -4.50
C GLU A 129 14.55 -20.33 -4.73
N GLY A 130 14.67 -21.65 -4.47
CA GLY A 130 13.58 -22.60 -4.70
C GLY A 130 12.39 -22.34 -3.79
N GLU A 131 12.62 -22.23 -2.50
CA GLU A 131 11.58 -21.97 -1.50
C GLU A 131 10.99 -20.56 -1.66
N SER A 132 11.82 -19.58 -2.01
CA SER A 132 11.36 -18.21 -2.27
C SER A 132 10.37 -18.14 -3.45
N LYS A 133 10.63 -18.86 -4.54
CA LYS A 133 9.73 -18.96 -5.70
C LYS A 133 8.40 -19.62 -5.30
N GLN A 134 8.47 -20.75 -4.56
CA GLN A 134 7.27 -21.44 -4.07
C GLN A 134 6.43 -20.53 -3.14
N PHE A 135 7.09 -19.81 -2.23
CA PHE A 135 6.45 -18.87 -1.32
C PHE A 135 5.75 -17.73 -2.08
N ALA A 136 6.41 -17.14 -3.07
CA ALA A 136 5.82 -16.10 -3.92
C ALA A 136 4.60 -16.62 -4.68
N ASP A 137 4.66 -17.82 -5.25
CA ASP A 137 3.53 -18.46 -5.94
C ASP A 137 2.36 -18.76 -5.00
N MET A 138 2.63 -19.24 -3.80
CA MET A 138 1.60 -19.49 -2.78
C MET A 138 0.94 -18.18 -2.32
N MET A 139 1.72 -17.14 -2.06
CA MET A 139 1.19 -15.81 -1.71
C MET A 139 0.29 -15.25 -2.80
N LYS A 140 0.72 -15.35 -4.07
CA LYS A 140 -0.08 -14.91 -5.21
C LYS A 140 -1.42 -15.64 -5.28
N LYS A 141 -1.43 -16.99 -5.18
CA LYS A 141 -2.65 -17.80 -5.18
C LYS A 141 -3.58 -17.46 -4.01
N ALA A 142 -3.03 -17.28 -2.81
CA ALA A 142 -3.80 -16.89 -1.64
C ALA A 142 -4.43 -15.50 -1.81
N SER A 143 -3.67 -14.52 -2.29
CA SER A 143 -4.13 -13.16 -2.57
C SER A 143 -5.27 -13.13 -3.59
N GLU A 144 -5.11 -13.83 -4.70
CA GLU A 144 -6.14 -13.94 -5.74
C GLU A 144 -7.43 -14.58 -5.22
N TYR A 145 -7.32 -15.61 -4.39
CA TYR A 145 -8.47 -16.26 -3.74
C TYR A 145 -9.17 -15.29 -2.79
N MET A 146 -8.42 -14.63 -1.89
CA MET A 146 -8.98 -13.69 -0.92
C MET A 146 -9.71 -12.53 -1.59
N LEU A 147 -9.12 -11.95 -2.64
CA LEU A 147 -9.76 -10.87 -3.41
C LEU A 147 -11.10 -11.31 -4.03
N LYS A 148 -11.16 -12.52 -4.58
CA LYS A 148 -12.41 -13.06 -5.14
C LYS A 148 -13.48 -13.31 -4.07
N GLN A 149 -13.08 -13.69 -2.87
CA GLN A 149 -14.02 -14.00 -1.77
C GLN A 149 -14.43 -12.75 -0.97
N GLN A 150 -13.65 -11.68 -1.02
CA GLN A 150 -13.90 -10.47 -0.22
C GLN A 150 -15.32 -9.92 -0.42
N ALA A 151 -15.80 -9.87 -1.66
CA ALA A 151 -17.14 -9.39 -1.98
C ALA A 151 -18.26 -10.30 -1.39
N PHE A 152 -18.00 -11.59 -1.27
CA PHE A 152 -18.94 -12.55 -0.70
C PHE A 152 -19.03 -12.36 0.82
N TYR A 153 -17.89 -12.30 1.51
CA TYR A 153 -17.87 -12.15 2.97
C TYR A 153 -18.41 -10.79 3.43
N ILE A 154 -18.11 -9.69 2.73
CA ILE A 154 -18.67 -8.37 3.07
C ILE A 154 -20.20 -8.38 2.98
N ARG A 155 -20.78 -9.03 1.95
CA ARG A 155 -22.24 -9.14 1.81
C ARG A 155 -22.88 -9.96 2.92
N SER A 156 -22.23 -11.02 3.42
CA SER A 156 -22.75 -11.83 4.51
C SER A 156 -22.83 -11.11 5.85
N PHE A 157 -21.90 -10.15 6.10
CA PHE A 157 -21.93 -9.33 7.32
C PHE A 157 -22.86 -8.10 7.22
N SER A 158 -23.27 -7.71 6.01
CA SER A 158 -24.17 -6.57 5.80
C SER A 158 -25.66 -6.97 5.74
N ALA A 159 -25.97 -8.27 5.85
CA ALA A 159 -27.33 -8.82 5.77
C ALA A 159 -27.97 -9.14 7.14
N GLU A 160 -27.31 -8.80 8.24
CA GLU A 160 -27.82 -8.77 9.61
C GLU A 160 -28.07 -7.34 10.07
#